data_040183029c3042d00599ab79dff615e8
#
_entry.id   040183029c3042d00599ab79dff615e8
#
_cell.length_a   1.000
_cell.length_b   1.000
_cell.length_c   1.000
_cell.angle_alpha   90.00
_cell.angle_beta   90.00
_cell.angle_gamma   90.00
#
_symmetry.space_group_name_H-M   'P 1'
#
loop_
_entity.id
_entity.type
_entity.pdbx_description
1 polymer ?
#
loop_
_entity_poly.entity_id
_entity_poly.type
_entity_poly.pdbx_seq_one_letter_code
_entity_poly.pdbx_strand_id
1 'polypeptide(L)'
;MKKEEFLLIAKELNIKLNIVPLLFGSLGLEQRLDMYLDAEDIDVLIPEKFLNEKWQYIVNVMVDNGYALYDLHEHAFIKNDISFAYASIESLIPFAGIDISKIPIINENDIRYFLLELQDYLKVYTASSK
;
A
#
# COMPACT_ATOMS: atom_id res chain seq x y z
N MET A 1 2.87 12.18 9.49
CA MET A 1 2.84 11.04 10.39
C MET A 1 2.56 9.70 9.72
N LYS A 2 1.44 9.55 9.05
CA LYS A 2 1.16 8.31 8.32
C LYS A 2 2.12 8.09 7.16
N LYS A 3 2.53 9.16 6.47
CA LYS A 3 3.50 9.06 5.38
C LYS A 3 4.83 8.51 5.87
N GLU A 4 5.31 8.97 7.03
CA GLU A 4 6.56 8.50 7.62
C GLU A 4 6.46 7.02 8.01
N GLU A 5 5.32 6.59 8.56
CA GLU A 5 5.10 5.18 8.88
C GLU A 5 5.07 4.33 7.62
N PHE A 6 4.41 4.81 6.55
CA PHE A 6 4.42 4.12 5.27
C PHE A 6 5.86 3.96 4.76
N LEU A 7 6.66 5.04 4.79
CA LEU A 7 8.03 4.99 4.30
C LEU A 7 8.89 4.01 5.11
N LEU A 8 8.69 3.96 6.42
CA LEU A 8 9.40 3.02 7.28
C LEU A 8 9.12 1.57 6.85
N ILE A 9 7.84 1.23 6.67
CA ILE A 9 7.44 -0.11 6.25
C ILE A 9 7.89 -0.39 4.82
N ALA A 10 7.75 0.58 3.91
CA ALA A 10 8.20 0.41 2.53
C ALA A 10 9.69 0.09 2.45
N LYS A 11 10.50 0.75 3.27
CA LYS A 11 11.93 0.48 3.36
C LYS A 11 12.19 -0.97 3.77
N GLU A 12 11.47 -1.45 4.80
CA GLU A 12 11.61 -2.83 5.27
C GLU A 12 11.21 -3.83 4.19
N LEU A 13 10.12 -3.55 3.47
CA LEU A 13 9.66 -4.39 2.36
C LEU A 13 10.67 -4.39 1.22
N ASN A 14 11.27 -3.23 0.89
CA ASN A 14 12.30 -3.15 -0.14
C ASN A 14 13.50 -4.03 0.21
N ILE A 15 14.00 -3.88 1.44
CA ILE A 15 15.27 -4.51 1.87
C ILE A 15 15.09 -5.99 2.14
N LYS A 16 14.05 -6.36 2.91
CA LYS A 16 13.90 -7.73 3.41
C LYS A 16 13.22 -8.65 2.40
N LEU A 17 12.28 -8.14 1.60
CA LEU A 17 11.46 -8.97 0.73
C LEU A 17 11.58 -8.61 -0.75
N ASN A 18 12.37 -7.59 -1.08
CA ASN A 18 12.49 -7.08 -2.46
C ASN A 18 11.12 -6.73 -3.06
N ILE A 19 10.24 -6.18 -2.23
CA ILE A 19 8.92 -5.72 -2.66
C ILE A 19 8.96 -4.20 -2.82
N VAL A 20 8.40 -3.71 -3.93
CA VAL A 20 8.09 -2.29 -4.12
C VAL A 20 6.58 -2.16 -3.88
N PRO A 21 6.14 -1.66 -2.71
CA PRO A 21 4.71 -1.56 -2.43
C PRO A 21 4.08 -0.37 -3.16
N LEU A 22 2.78 -0.45 -3.42
CA LEU A 22 2.04 0.68 -3.99
C LEU A 22 1.27 1.36 -2.87
N LEU A 23 1.46 2.68 -2.74
CA LEU A 23 0.68 3.47 -1.79
C LEU A 23 -0.69 3.77 -2.41
N PHE A 24 -1.73 3.19 -1.84
CA PHE A 24 -3.07 3.21 -2.38
C PHE A 24 -4.00 4.07 -1.52
N GLY A 25 -5.28 4.09 -1.85
CA GLY A 25 -6.30 4.77 -1.06
C GLY A 25 -6.09 6.28 -0.93
N SER A 26 -6.69 6.85 0.10
CA SER A 26 -6.67 8.31 0.32
C SER A 26 -5.26 8.85 0.56
N LEU A 27 -4.40 8.10 1.24
CA LEU A 27 -3.03 8.56 1.47
C LEU A 27 -2.24 8.62 0.16
N GLY A 28 -2.45 7.66 -0.74
CA GLY A 28 -1.84 7.68 -2.07
C GLY A 28 -2.28 8.89 -2.88
N LEU A 29 -3.59 9.15 -2.91
CA LEU A 29 -4.13 10.30 -3.61
C LEU A 29 -3.61 11.61 -3.00
N GLU A 30 -3.53 11.68 -1.67
CA GLU A 30 -2.98 12.81 -0.95
C GLU A 30 -1.56 13.14 -1.42
N GLN A 31 -0.72 12.11 -1.57
CA GLN A 31 0.66 12.28 -2.04
C GLN A 31 0.70 12.73 -3.50
N ARG A 32 -0.16 12.18 -4.34
CA ARG A 32 -0.20 12.55 -5.76
C ARG A 32 -0.65 14.00 -5.95
N LEU A 33 -1.61 14.46 -5.14
CA LEU A 33 -2.14 15.83 -5.23
C LEU A 33 -1.32 16.84 -4.43
N ASP A 34 -0.42 16.37 -3.57
CA ASP A 34 0.30 17.22 -2.61
C ASP A 34 -0.69 18.04 -1.78
N MET A 35 -1.74 17.39 -1.28
CA MET A 35 -2.80 17.99 -0.49
C MET A 35 -3.14 17.08 0.68
N TYR A 36 -3.52 17.68 1.82
CA TYR A 36 -3.97 16.92 2.98
C TYR A 36 -5.44 16.51 2.78
N LEU A 37 -5.72 15.21 2.83
CA LEU A 37 -7.07 14.65 2.67
C LEU A 37 -7.57 13.92 3.91
N ASP A 38 -6.83 14.02 5.03
CA ASP A 38 -7.18 13.37 6.30
C ASP A 38 -7.39 11.86 6.13
N ALA A 39 -6.43 11.20 5.49
CA ALA A 39 -6.49 9.75 5.29
C ALA A 39 -6.52 9.03 6.64
N GLU A 40 -7.47 8.09 6.81
CA GLU A 40 -7.65 7.35 8.06
C GLU A 40 -6.69 6.16 8.15
N ASP A 41 -6.60 5.39 7.06
CA ASP A 41 -5.80 4.17 7.00
C ASP A 41 -4.69 4.30 5.98
N ILE A 42 -3.68 3.43 6.13
CA ILE A 42 -2.63 3.29 5.14
C ILE A 42 -2.95 2.04 4.33
N ASP A 43 -3.39 2.23 3.09
CA ASP A 43 -3.74 1.14 2.17
C ASP A 43 -2.55 0.86 1.27
N VAL A 44 -2.11 -0.40 1.22
CA VAL A 44 -0.90 -0.80 0.50
C VAL A 44 -1.22 -1.99 -0.40
N LEU A 45 -0.81 -1.90 -1.67
CA LEU A 45 -0.93 -3.01 -2.59
C LEU A 45 0.43 -3.67 -2.78
N ILE A 46 0.46 -4.99 -2.73
CA ILE A 46 1.66 -5.81 -2.87
C ILE A 46 1.36 -7.00 -3.79
N PRO A 47 2.39 -7.71 -4.29
CA PRO A 47 2.13 -8.89 -5.11
C PRO A 47 1.28 -9.91 -4.36
N GLU A 48 0.33 -10.51 -5.06
CA GLU A 48 -0.67 -11.39 -4.47
C GLU A 48 -0.07 -12.57 -3.71
N LYS A 49 1.08 -13.09 -4.17
CA LYS A 49 1.73 -14.22 -3.49
C LYS A 49 2.07 -13.90 -2.03
N PHE A 50 2.28 -12.63 -1.69
CA PHE A 50 2.56 -12.21 -0.32
C PHE A 50 1.30 -12.06 0.53
N LEU A 51 0.13 -12.23 -0.07
CA LEU A 51 -1.14 -12.30 0.66
C LEU A 51 -1.59 -13.75 0.91
N ASN A 52 -0.93 -14.71 0.28
CA ASN A 52 -1.27 -16.13 0.32
C ASN A 52 -0.11 -16.94 0.91
N GLU A 53 0.61 -17.68 0.07
CA GLU A 53 1.64 -18.61 0.54
C GLU A 53 2.82 -17.93 1.24
N LYS A 54 3.06 -16.65 0.97
CA LYS A 54 4.17 -15.89 1.60
C LYS A 54 3.68 -14.86 2.61
N TRP A 55 2.44 -14.99 3.08
CA TRP A 55 1.85 -14.05 4.02
C TRP A 55 2.64 -13.90 5.32
N GLN A 56 3.25 -14.99 5.80
CA GLN A 56 4.01 -14.95 7.03
C GLN A 56 5.19 -13.96 6.98
N TYR A 57 5.78 -13.73 5.80
CA TYR A 57 6.85 -12.75 5.65
C TYR A 57 6.34 -11.34 5.93
N ILE A 58 5.12 -11.02 5.48
CA ILE A 58 4.50 -9.72 5.75
C ILE A 58 4.20 -9.57 7.25
N VAL A 59 3.64 -10.61 7.86
CA VAL A 59 3.36 -10.60 9.31
C VAL A 59 4.64 -10.32 10.08
N ASN A 60 5.74 -10.98 9.72
CA ASN A 60 7.02 -10.81 10.42
C ASN A 60 7.53 -9.37 10.33
N VAL A 61 7.47 -8.77 9.13
CA VAL A 61 7.88 -7.36 8.95
C VAL A 61 7.03 -6.45 9.83
N MET A 62 5.72 -6.64 9.82
CA MET A 62 4.82 -5.77 10.57
C MET A 62 5.00 -5.94 12.08
N VAL A 63 5.08 -7.17 12.56
CA VAL A 63 5.28 -7.44 13.99
C VAL A 63 6.62 -6.88 14.46
N ASP A 64 7.69 -7.05 13.67
CA ASP A 64 9.01 -6.51 14.01
C ASP A 64 9.01 -4.99 14.12
N ASN A 65 8.04 -4.33 13.50
CA ASN A 65 7.90 -2.87 13.54
C ASN A 65 6.79 -2.40 14.49
N GLY A 66 6.32 -3.28 15.36
CA GLY A 66 5.42 -2.93 16.46
C GLY A 66 3.93 -3.02 16.10
N TYR A 67 3.59 -3.56 14.94
CA TYR A 67 2.20 -3.73 14.54
C TYR A 67 1.67 -5.09 14.94
N ALA A 68 0.38 -5.16 15.22
CA ALA A 68 -0.32 -6.42 15.50
C ALA A 68 -1.35 -6.68 14.42
N LEU A 69 -1.44 -7.93 13.96
CA LEU A 69 -2.51 -8.35 13.04
C LEU A 69 -3.82 -8.35 13.82
N TYR A 70 -4.82 -7.57 13.33
CA TYR A 70 -6.10 -7.51 14.01
C TYR A 70 -7.27 -7.98 13.15
N ASP A 71 -7.11 -8.06 11.82
CA ASP A 71 -8.15 -8.57 10.92
C ASP A 71 -7.49 -9.32 9.77
N LEU A 72 -7.49 -10.65 9.86
CA LEU A 72 -6.87 -11.49 8.84
C LEU A 72 -7.61 -11.40 7.50
N HIS A 73 -8.93 -11.29 7.54
CA HIS A 73 -9.75 -11.21 6.31
C HIS A 73 -9.37 -9.96 5.50
N GLU A 74 -9.16 -8.83 6.18
CA GLU A 74 -8.80 -7.57 5.54
C GLU A 74 -7.27 -7.40 5.42
N HIS A 75 -6.48 -8.37 5.88
CA HIS A 75 -5.02 -8.27 5.91
C HIS A 75 -4.56 -6.99 6.62
N ALA A 76 -5.18 -6.69 7.77
CA ALA A 76 -5.01 -5.41 8.45
C ALA A 76 -4.22 -5.54 9.74
N PHE A 77 -3.35 -4.56 9.96
CA PHE A 77 -2.48 -4.45 11.14
C PHE A 77 -2.73 -3.13 11.83
N ILE A 78 -2.49 -3.09 13.14
CA ILE A 78 -2.68 -1.87 13.92
C ILE A 78 -1.53 -1.66 14.90
N LYS A 79 -1.16 -0.40 15.09
CA LYS A 79 -0.21 0.06 16.11
C LYS A 79 -0.72 1.40 16.61
N ASN A 80 -1.17 1.43 17.87
CA ASN A 80 -1.86 2.61 18.42
C ASN A 80 -3.08 2.92 17.55
N ASP A 81 -3.15 4.11 16.96
CA ASP A 81 -4.24 4.54 16.08
C ASP A 81 -3.86 4.51 14.60
N ILE A 82 -2.73 3.86 14.25
CA ILE A 82 -2.28 3.72 12.87
C ILE A 82 -2.63 2.32 12.36
N SER A 83 -3.35 2.27 11.23
CA SER A 83 -3.79 1.01 10.62
C SER A 83 -3.22 0.87 9.22
N PHE A 84 -2.69 -0.34 8.92
CA PHE A 84 -2.28 -0.75 7.58
C PHE A 84 -3.22 -1.82 7.08
N ALA A 85 -3.65 -1.74 5.81
CA ALA A 85 -4.40 -2.81 5.16
C ALA A 85 -3.72 -3.15 3.84
N TYR A 86 -3.52 -4.44 3.59
CA TYR A 86 -2.82 -4.93 2.40
C TYR A 86 -3.81 -5.57 1.43
N ALA A 87 -3.60 -5.34 0.13
CA ALA A 87 -4.37 -5.98 -0.93
C ALA A 87 -3.47 -6.28 -2.12
N SER A 88 -4.01 -6.97 -3.12
CA SER A 88 -3.27 -7.43 -4.30
C SER A 88 -3.10 -6.31 -5.32
N ILE A 89 -1.86 -6.04 -5.74
CA ILE A 89 -1.61 -5.10 -6.83
C ILE A 89 -2.18 -5.63 -8.16
N GLU A 90 -2.18 -6.95 -8.35
CA GLU A 90 -2.71 -7.56 -9.58
C GLU A 90 -4.21 -7.34 -9.74
N SER A 91 -4.93 -7.08 -8.63
CA SER A 91 -6.37 -6.81 -8.70
C SER A 91 -6.72 -5.52 -9.41
N LEU A 92 -5.76 -4.61 -9.60
CA LEU A 92 -5.99 -3.35 -10.32
C LEU A 92 -6.39 -3.59 -11.77
N ILE A 93 -5.94 -4.68 -12.38
CA ILE A 93 -6.27 -4.99 -13.78
C ILE A 93 -7.77 -5.26 -13.95
N PRO A 94 -8.37 -6.27 -13.29
CA PRO A 94 -9.80 -6.51 -13.45
C PRO A 94 -10.69 -5.45 -12.80
N PHE A 95 -10.22 -4.86 -11.69
CA PHE A 95 -11.04 -3.91 -10.93
C PHE A 95 -11.17 -2.55 -11.62
N ALA A 96 -10.07 -2.01 -12.16
CA ALA A 96 -10.05 -0.65 -12.69
C ALA A 96 -9.38 -0.51 -14.05
N GLY A 97 -8.94 -1.62 -14.67
CA GLY A 97 -8.31 -1.61 -15.97
C GLY A 97 -6.94 -0.91 -16.00
N ILE A 98 -6.22 -0.93 -14.90
CA ILE A 98 -4.93 -0.27 -14.78
C ILE A 98 -3.81 -1.24 -15.19
N ASP A 99 -2.92 -0.78 -16.09
CA ASP A 99 -1.74 -1.54 -16.51
C ASP A 99 -0.65 -1.36 -15.46
N ILE A 100 -0.45 -2.39 -14.63
CA ILE A 100 0.51 -2.31 -13.51
C ILE A 100 1.96 -2.14 -13.97
N SER A 101 2.28 -2.53 -15.21
CA SER A 101 3.64 -2.37 -15.75
C SER A 101 4.00 -0.91 -16.03
N LYS A 102 3.01 -0.01 -16.06
CA LYS A 102 3.18 1.39 -16.36
C LYS A 102 3.05 2.31 -15.17
N ILE A 103 2.88 1.76 -13.96
CA ILE A 103 2.73 2.57 -12.75
C ILE A 103 4.09 3.20 -12.40
N PRO A 104 4.13 4.53 -12.16
CA PRO A 104 5.38 5.19 -11.79
C PRO A 104 5.96 4.69 -10.47
N ILE A 105 7.29 4.60 -10.42
CA ILE A 105 8.02 4.30 -9.19
C ILE A 105 8.56 5.61 -8.64
N ILE A 106 8.28 5.87 -7.36
CA ILE A 106 8.85 7.02 -6.65
C ILE A 106 10.06 6.52 -5.86
N ASN A 107 11.14 7.29 -5.89
CA ASN A 107 12.32 7.04 -5.07
C ASN A 107 12.46 8.21 -4.12
N GLU A 108 12.24 7.95 -2.84
CA GLU A 108 12.31 8.98 -1.81
C GLU A 108 13.27 8.51 -0.73
N ASN A 109 14.45 9.15 -0.61
CA ASN A 109 15.50 8.77 0.35
C ASN A 109 15.90 7.29 0.20
N ASP A 110 16.05 6.83 -1.05
CA ASP A 110 16.38 5.44 -1.41
C ASP A 110 15.29 4.43 -1.05
N ILE A 111 14.10 4.89 -0.69
CA ILE A 111 12.92 4.05 -0.47
C ILE A 111 12.08 4.10 -1.74
N ARG A 112 11.75 2.93 -2.29
CA ARG A 112 10.99 2.84 -3.53
C ARG A 112 9.56 2.37 -3.27
N TYR A 113 8.62 3.06 -3.90
CA TYR A 113 7.22 2.66 -3.86
C TYR A 113 6.52 3.10 -5.14
N PHE A 114 5.43 2.41 -5.49
CA PHE A 114 4.61 2.81 -6.62
C PHE A 114 3.59 3.85 -6.17
N LEU A 115 3.31 4.81 -7.06
CA LEU A 115 2.27 5.80 -6.84
C LEU A 115 1.51 5.98 -8.16
N LEU A 116 0.18 5.80 -8.14
CA LEU A 116 -0.63 5.91 -9.34
C LEU A 116 -0.62 7.35 -9.88
N GLU A 117 -0.80 7.47 -11.19
CA GLU A 117 -1.11 8.76 -11.81
C GLU A 117 -2.51 9.20 -11.34
N LEU A 118 -2.79 10.50 -11.40
CA LEU A 118 -4.07 11.02 -10.93
C LEU A 118 -5.26 10.36 -11.63
N GLN A 119 -5.19 10.21 -12.96
CA GLN A 119 -6.28 9.59 -13.71
C GLN A 119 -6.53 8.15 -13.28
N ASP A 120 -5.51 7.44 -12.84
CA ASP A 120 -5.66 6.05 -12.37
C ASP A 120 -6.32 6.00 -10.99
N TYR A 121 -6.00 6.93 -10.08
CA TYR A 121 -6.75 7.06 -8.84
C TYR A 121 -8.22 7.34 -9.11
N LEU A 122 -8.52 8.20 -10.11
CA LEU A 122 -9.89 8.51 -10.48
C LEU A 122 -10.61 7.30 -11.05
N LYS A 123 -9.92 6.46 -11.84
CA LYS A 123 -10.49 5.20 -12.33
C LYS A 123 -10.88 4.28 -11.18
N VAL A 124 -10.03 4.18 -10.15
CA VAL A 124 -10.30 3.36 -8.97
C VAL A 124 -11.55 3.86 -8.25
N TYR A 125 -11.64 5.17 -7.99
CA TYR A 125 -12.81 5.73 -7.31
C TYR A 125 -14.09 5.55 -8.14
N THR A 126 -14.01 5.68 -9.46
CA THR A 126 -15.15 5.44 -10.35
C THR A 126 -15.60 3.97 -10.27
N ALA A 127 -14.65 3.04 -10.28
CA ALA A 127 -14.94 1.61 -10.16
C ALA A 127 -15.55 1.27 -8.80
N SER A 128 -15.08 1.93 -7.72
CA SER A 128 -15.60 1.71 -6.37
C SER A 128 -17.02 2.20 -6.16
N SER A 129 -17.44 3.21 -6.93
CA SER A 129 -18.75 3.81 -6.77
C SER A 129 -19.86 3.06 -7.51
N LYS A 130 -19.54 2.00 -8.23
CA LYS A 130 -20.50 1.13 -8.92
C LYS A 130 -20.96 -0.05 -8.01
#